data_3c0f4d38c4096f43fe848a327f7bd91c
#
_entry.id   3c0f4d38c4096f43fe848a327f7bd91c
#
_cell.length_a   1.000
_cell.length_b   1.000
_cell.length_c   1.000
_cell.angle_alpha   90.00
_cell.angle_beta   90.00
_cell.angle_gamma   90.00
#
_symmetry.space_group_name_H-M   'P 1'
#
loop_
_entity.id
_entity.type
_entity.pdbx_description
1 polymer ?
#
loop_
_entity_poly.entity_id
_entity_poly.type
_entity_poly.pdbx_seq_one_letter_code
_entity_poly.pdbx_strand_id
1 'polypeptide(L)' 'MKVQIGIRQVQNEVEIDVDMTADDIAKAFDDAVKDDKSLVLQDSEGTTLFVRGSAVGYIRTSSSGSRRVGFGFTN' A
#
# COMPACT_ATOMS: atom_id res chain seq x y z
N MET A 1 -8.05 -4.68 -2.52
CA MET A 1 -6.75 -4.49 -3.18
C MET A 1 -5.61 -4.89 -2.26
N LYS A 2 -4.73 -5.71 -2.73
CA LYS A 2 -3.59 -6.14 -1.94
C LYS A 2 -2.50 -5.07 -2.00
N VAL A 3 -2.00 -4.69 -0.83
CA VAL A 3 -0.98 -3.66 -0.70
C VAL A 3 0.24 -4.28 -0.04
N GLN A 4 1.39 -4.10 -0.64
CA GLN A 4 2.66 -4.55 -0.09
C GLN A 4 3.53 -3.33 0.14
N ILE A 5 4.03 -3.19 1.36
CA ILE A 5 4.78 -2.01 1.77
C ILE A 5 6.19 -2.43 2.12
N GLY A 6 7.15 -1.85 1.41
CA GLY A 6 8.55 -2.06 1.73
C GLY A 6 9.01 -1.00 2.73
N ILE A 7 9.46 -1.46 3.89
CA ILE A 7 9.95 -0.57 4.94
C ILE A 7 11.45 -0.44 4.79
N ARG A 8 11.96 0.78 4.96
CA ARG A 8 13.38 1.03 4.84
C ARG A 8 14.16 0.18 5.82
N GLN A 9 15.21 -0.47 5.32
CA GLN A 9 16.14 -1.26 6.14
C GLN A 9 15.50 -2.50 6.77
N VAL A 10 14.32 -2.88 6.30
CA VAL A 10 13.66 -4.11 6.72
C VAL A 10 13.49 -4.99 5.50
N GLN A 11 13.91 -6.24 5.59
CA GLN A 11 13.90 -7.12 4.44
C GLN A 11 12.52 -7.59 4.04
N ASN A 12 11.65 -7.81 5.01
CA ASN A 12 10.33 -8.37 4.74
C ASN A 12 9.33 -7.27 4.49
N GLU A 13 8.52 -7.45 3.46
CA GLU A 13 7.43 -6.53 3.18
C GLU A 13 6.28 -6.76 4.14
N VAL A 14 5.54 -5.69 4.42
CA VAL A 14 4.29 -5.78 5.15
C VAL A 14 3.16 -5.84 4.12
N GLU A 15 2.24 -6.76 4.31
CA GLU A 15 1.14 -6.94 3.37
C GLU A 15 -0.20 -6.75 4.07
N ILE A 16 -1.11 -6.04 3.41
CA ILE A 16 -2.45 -5.83 3.92
C ILE A 16 -3.41 -5.73 2.73
N ASP A 17 -4.63 -6.22 2.90
CA ASP A 17 -5.65 -6.17 1.87
C ASP A 17 -6.66 -5.10 2.26
N VAL A 18 -6.73 -4.01 1.50
CA VAL A 18 -7.56 -2.86 1.84
C VAL A 18 -8.64 -2.65 0.79
N ASP A 19 -9.70 -1.98 1.20
CA ASP A 19 -10.81 -1.63 0.32
C ASP A 19 -10.62 -0.18 -0.15
N MET A 20 -9.53 0.05 -0.86
CA MET A 20 -9.19 1.36 -1.39
C MET A 20 -8.69 1.19 -2.81
N THR A 21 -8.78 2.23 -3.62
CA THR A 21 -8.20 2.22 -4.94
C THR A 21 -6.71 2.55 -4.88
N ALA A 22 -5.99 2.24 -5.93
CA ALA A 22 -4.57 2.60 -6.00
C ALA A 22 -4.37 4.11 -5.88
N ASP A 23 -5.28 4.89 -6.48
CA ASP A 23 -5.20 6.35 -6.39
C ASP A 23 -5.39 6.83 -4.96
N ASP A 24 -6.33 6.23 -4.23
CA ASP A 24 -6.56 6.57 -2.83
C ASP A 24 -5.32 6.28 -1.98
N ILE A 25 -4.67 5.16 -2.25
CA ILE A 25 -3.48 4.76 -1.53
C ILE A 25 -2.33 5.71 -1.84
N ALA A 26 -2.17 6.07 -3.10
CA ALA A 26 -1.12 7.00 -3.52
C ALA A 26 -1.28 8.35 -2.85
N LYS A 27 -2.53 8.84 -2.79
CA LYS A 27 -2.81 10.11 -2.17
C LYS A 27 -2.55 10.08 -0.67
N ALA A 28 -2.98 9.02 -0.02
CA ALA A 28 -2.77 8.86 1.42
C ALA A 28 -1.28 8.80 1.73
N PHE A 29 -0.52 8.11 0.89
CA PHE A 29 0.92 8.00 1.07
C PHE A 29 1.60 9.36 0.88
N ASP A 30 1.24 10.09 -0.17
CA ASP A 30 1.81 11.40 -0.42
C ASP A 30 1.54 12.34 0.74
N ASP A 31 0.32 12.34 1.26
CA ASP A 31 -0.03 13.18 2.39
C ASP A 31 0.76 12.79 3.63
N ALA A 32 0.96 11.50 3.85
CA ALA A 32 1.71 11.04 5.02
C ALA A 32 3.17 11.49 4.94
N VAL A 33 3.76 11.40 3.76
CA VAL A 33 5.15 11.83 3.58
C VAL A 33 5.26 13.34 3.70
N LYS A 34 4.36 14.06 3.05
CA LYS A 34 4.41 15.51 2.99
C LYS A 34 4.23 16.14 4.35
N ASP A 35 3.31 15.59 5.13
CA ASP A 35 2.97 16.15 6.44
C ASP A 35 3.67 15.44 7.60
N ASP A 36 4.58 14.53 7.29
CA ASP A 36 5.33 13.76 8.29
C ASP A 36 4.38 13.03 9.24
N LYS A 37 3.43 12.33 8.65
CA LYS A 37 2.40 11.60 9.38
C LYS A 37 2.50 10.11 9.10
N SER A 38 1.66 9.34 9.78
CA SER A 38 1.53 7.93 9.52
C SER A 38 0.56 7.67 8.37
N LEU A 39 0.93 6.72 7.53
CA LEU A 39 0.00 6.14 6.58
C LEU A 39 -0.86 5.15 7.36
N VAL A 40 -2.17 5.27 7.27
CA VAL A 40 -3.09 4.40 8.02
C VAL A 40 -3.88 3.58 7.01
N LEU A 41 -3.79 2.27 7.14
CA LEU A 41 -4.51 1.34 6.29
C LEU A 41 -5.30 0.38 7.17
N GLN A 42 -6.48 0.01 6.71
CA GLN A 42 -7.37 -0.87 7.48
C GLN A 42 -7.91 -1.93 6.55
N ASP A 43 -7.89 -3.17 7.00
CA ASP A 43 -8.46 -4.26 6.23
C ASP A 43 -9.93 -4.47 6.61
N SER A 44 -10.57 -5.41 5.93
CA SER A 44 -12.00 -5.67 6.14
C SER A 44 -12.28 -6.37 7.45
N GLU A 45 -11.26 -6.89 8.11
CA GLU A 45 -11.41 -7.62 9.37
C GLU A 45 -11.15 -6.76 10.59
N GLY A 46 -10.91 -5.48 10.39
CA GLY A 46 -10.71 -4.54 11.48
C GLY A 46 -9.26 -4.34 11.89
N THR A 47 -8.33 -4.97 11.20
CA THR A 47 -6.92 -4.75 11.48
C THR A 47 -6.50 -3.41 10.91
N THR A 48 -5.88 -2.59 11.74
CA THR A 48 -5.39 -1.27 11.30
C THR A 48 -3.88 -1.28 11.33
N LEU A 49 -3.30 -0.83 10.24
CA LEU A 49 -1.84 -0.75 10.10
C LEU A 49 -1.44 0.72 10.06
N PHE A 50 -0.53 1.10 10.93
CA PHE A 50 0.04 2.44 10.97
C PHE A 50 1.50 2.35 10.55
N VAL A 51 1.87 3.08 9.51
CA VAL A 51 3.26 3.11 9.04
C VAL A 51 3.68 4.55 8.85
N ARG A 52 4.80 4.93 9.46
CA ARG A 52 5.32 6.28 9.26
C ARG A 52 5.66 6.48 7.78
N GLY A 53 5.20 7.57 7.21
CA GLY A 53 5.46 7.85 5.81
C GLY A 53 6.95 7.85 5.49
N SER A 54 7.76 8.41 6.39
CA SER A 54 9.20 8.49 6.18
C SER A 54 9.91 7.14 6.27
N ALA A 55 9.25 6.13 6.83
CA ALA A 55 9.83 4.80 6.95
C ALA A 55 9.54 3.93 5.73
N VAL A 56 8.65 4.38 4.86
CA VAL A 56 8.25 3.60 3.69
C VAL A 56 9.26 3.79 2.57
N GLY A 57 9.78 2.69 2.06
CA GLY A 57 10.64 2.72 0.89
C GLY A 57 9.85 2.69 -0.41
N TYR A 58 8.79 1.91 -0.44
CA TYR A 58 7.92 1.81 -1.61
C TYR A 58 6.59 1.16 -1.21
N ILE A 59 5.60 1.34 -2.07
CA ILE A 59 4.31 0.66 -1.94
C ILE A 59 3.98 0.03 -3.27
N ARG A 60 3.60 -1.24 -3.23
CA ARG A 60 3.16 -1.97 -4.41
C ARG A 60 1.72 -2.37 -4.21
N THR A 61 0.88 -2.10 -5.21
CA THR A 61 -0.52 -2.48 -5.15
C THR A 61 -0.83 -3.50 -6.23
N SER A 62 -1.70 -4.44 -5.90
CA SER A 62 -2.14 -5.46 -6.83
C SER A 62 -3.63 -5.63 -6.71
N SER A 63 -4.32 -5.68 -7.83
CA SER A 63 -5.74 -5.95 -7.83
C SER A 63 -5.94 -7.44 -7.66
N SER A 64 -6.41 -7.83 -6.49
CA SER A 64 -6.68 -9.24 -6.28
C SER A 64 -7.85 -9.68 -7.14
N GLY A 65 -7.79 -10.85 -7.65
CA GLY A 65 -8.84 -11.39 -8.49
C GLY A 65 -8.88 -10.86 -9.90
N SER A 66 -8.00 -10.00 -10.25
CA SER A 66 -7.93 -9.53 -11.59
C SER A 66 -7.19 -10.54 -12.40
N ARG A 67 -7.63 -10.90 -13.14
CA ARG A 67 -7.02 -11.60 -13.94
C ARG A 67 -6.54 -10.92 -15.03
N ARG A 68 -5.97 -10.60 -15.20
CA ARG A 68 -5.71 -9.85 -15.88
C ARG A 68 -5.28 -9.97 -16.76
N VAL A 69 -5.32 -10.20 -17.08
CA VAL A 69 -5.14 -10.19 -17.94
C VAL A 69 -4.14 -9.74 -18.54
N GLY A 70 -3.41 -9.83 -18.82
CA GLY A 70 -2.63 -9.38 -19.26
C GLY A 70 -2.12 -8.69 -19.87
N PHE A 71 -1.92 -8.52 -20.12
CA PHE A 71 -1.64 -7.81 -20.61
C PHE A 71 -0.83 -7.21 -20.36
N GLY A 72 -0.50 -7.14 -20.44
CA GLY A 72 0.05 -6.50 -20.23
C GLY A 72 0.76 -5.81 -19.83
N PHE A 73 0.93 -5.91 -19.90
CA PHE A 73 1.30 -5.22 -19.41
C PHE A 73 2.19 -5.00 -18.96
N THR A 74 2.34 -4.93 -18.97
CA THR A 74 2.79 -4.58 -18.44
C THR A 74 3.25 -4.22 -17.91
N ASN A 75 3.40 -4.40 -17.93
CA ASN A 75 3.41 -3.94 -17.34
C ASN A 75 3.63 -3.84 -16.99
#